data_043fbcda9654ba4b5a69f5854e2689fd
#
_entry.id   043fbcda9654ba4b5a69f5854e2689fd
#
_cell.length_a   1.000
_cell.length_b   1.000
_cell.length_c   1.000
_cell.angle_alpha   90.00
_cell.angle_beta   90.00
_cell.angle_gamma   90.00
#
_symmetry.space_group_name_H-M   'P 1'
#
loop_
_entity.id
_entity.type
_entity.pdbx_description
1 polymer ?
#
loop_
_entity_poly.entity_id
_entity_poly.type
_entity_poly.pdbx_seq_one_letter_code
_entity_poly.pdbx_strand_id
1 'polypeptide(L)'
;IAEYYEMTDEMATARKENGDLLYGFGVILNYLFREDKLEEIADRHMPIHVVEKKIPYMDEKGNRVKPEKPNGYKFETLVLDMVHMMNDCIPYEVVREKEFAPIKNRDGVDSIDTARELLRGNGVLL
;
A
#
# COMPACT_ATOMS: atom_id res chain seq x y z
N ILE A 1 -2.24 -4.53 10.63
CA ILE A 1 -2.35 -3.68 9.44
C ILE A 1 -3.65 -4.02 8.75
N ALA A 2 -4.43 -3.03 8.35
CA ALA A 2 -5.66 -3.19 7.59
C ALA A 2 -5.53 -2.46 6.25
N GLU A 3 -6.03 -3.05 5.20
CA GLU A 3 -6.15 -2.40 3.89
C GLU A 3 -7.30 -1.39 3.92
N TYR A 4 -7.21 -0.34 3.09
CA TYR A 4 -8.21 0.74 3.07
C TYR A 4 -9.65 0.26 2.81
N TYR A 5 -9.82 -0.83 2.08
CA TYR A 5 -11.13 -1.43 1.79
C TYR A 5 -11.65 -2.33 2.92
N GLU A 6 -10.82 -2.64 3.92
CA GLU A 6 -11.19 -3.36 5.14
C GLU A 6 -11.56 -2.39 6.27
N MET A 7 -11.25 -1.08 6.10
CA MET A 7 -11.59 -0.05 7.09
C MET A 7 -13.10 0.19 7.13
N THR A 8 -13.69 -0.02 8.28
CA THR A 8 -15.09 0.36 8.53
C THR A 8 -15.20 1.84 8.90
N ASP A 9 -16.40 2.43 8.81
CA ASP A 9 -16.64 3.80 9.24
C ASP A 9 -16.33 3.99 10.73
N GLU A 10 -16.58 2.97 11.55
CA GLU A 10 -16.24 2.96 12.97
C GLU A 10 -14.72 3.03 13.17
N MET A 11 -13.95 2.22 12.45
CA MET A 11 -12.47 2.25 12.50
C MET A 11 -11.93 3.59 12.02
N ALA A 12 -12.48 4.14 10.93
CA ALA A 12 -12.01 5.41 10.34
C ALA A 12 -12.25 6.62 11.26
N THR A 13 -13.23 6.54 12.14
CA THR A 13 -13.60 7.63 13.05
C THR A 13 -13.20 7.41 14.51
N ALA A 14 -12.74 6.21 14.87
CA ALA A 14 -12.32 5.85 16.22
C ALA A 14 -11.16 6.75 16.70
N ARG A 15 -11.27 7.24 17.95
CA ARG A 15 -10.28 8.13 18.54
C ARG A 15 -9.75 7.60 19.86
N LYS A 16 -8.51 7.98 20.16
CA LYS A 16 -7.87 7.79 21.46
C LYS A 16 -8.42 8.81 22.46
N GLU A 17 -8.10 8.64 23.74
CA GLU A 17 -8.47 9.58 24.80
C GLU A 17 -7.95 11.02 24.57
N ASN A 18 -6.79 11.15 23.92
CA ASN A 18 -6.19 12.44 23.56
C ASN A 18 -6.83 13.10 22.31
N GLY A 19 -7.82 12.48 21.68
CA GLY A 19 -8.53 12.99 20.50
C GLY A 19 -7.93 12.60 19.16
N ASP A 20 -6.73 12.01 19.11
CA ASP A 20 -6.12 11.52 17.88
C ASP A 20 -6.89 10.34 17.30
N LEU A 21 -6.76 10.11 15.99
CA LEU A 21 -7.30 8.91 15.37
C LEU A 21 -6.64 7.65 15.96
N LEU A 22 -7.46 6.66 16.30
CA LEU A 22 -6.96 5.37 16.81
C LEU A 22 -6.12 4.65 15.74
N TYR A 23 -6.57 4.69 14.49
CA TYR A 23 -5.89 4.12 13.31
C TYR A 23 -5.29 5.23 12.43
N GLY A 24 -4.53 6.16 13.05
CA GLY A 24 -4.04 7.37 12.40
C GLY A 24 -2.75 7.20 11.58
N PHE A 25 -2.10 6.04 11.63
CA PHE A 25 -0.85 5.81 10.91
C PHE A 25 -1.07 5.09 9.59
N GLY A 26 -0.54 5.66 8.51
CA GLY A 26 -0.45 5.00 7.22
C GLY A 26 0.85 4.22 7.09
N VAL A 27 0.77 3.00 6.54
CA VAL A 27 1.96 2.18 6.26
C VAL A 27 2.58 2.63 4.94
N ILE A 28 3.88 2.94 4.96
CA ILE A 28 4.65 3.35 3.77
C ILE A 28 5.38 2.17 3.10
N LEU A 29 5.06 0.95 3.48
CA LEU A 29 5.59 -0.31 2.94
C LEU A 29 7.11 -0.50 3.11
N ASN A 30 7.70 0.13 4.12
CA ASN A 30 9.08 -0.11 4.53
C ASN A 30 9.08 -1.10 5.70
N TYR A 31 9.73 -2.24 5.50
CA TYR A 31 9.78 -3.31 6.50
C TYR A 31 11.21 -3.74 6.77
N LEU A 32 11.51 -3.98 8.06
CA LEU A 32 12.70 -4.68 8.49
C LEU A 32 12.27 -6.01 9.07
N PHE A 33 12.68 -7.09 8.44
CA PHE A 33 12.40 -8.45 8.91
C PHE A 33 13.65 -9.09 9.49
N ARG A 34 13.49 -9.85 10.55
CA ARG A 34 14.51 -10.78 11.00
C ARG A 34 14.55 -12.00 10.07
N GLU A 35 15.75 -12.41 9.66
CA GLU A 35 15.95 -13.53 8.74
C GLU A 35 15.33 -14.83 9.27
N ASP A 36 15.60 -15.16 10.54
CA ASP A 36 15.04 -16.35 11.19
C ASP A 36 13.50 -16.38 11.19
N LYS A 37 12.86 -15.20 11.26
CA LYS A 37 11.40 -15.09 11.20
C LYS A 37 10.85 -15.22 9.77
N LEU A 38 11.61 -14.81 8.78
CA LEU A 38 11.28 -15.07 7.38
C LEU A 38 11.38 -16.57 7.06
N GLU A 39 12.42 -17.25 7.56
CA GLU A 39 12.58 -18.69 7.39
C GLU A 39 11.42 -19.48 8.02
N GLU A 40 10.94 -19.09 9.21
CA GLU A 40 9.80 -19.74 9.87
C GLU A 40 8.49 -19.71 9.05
N ILE A 41 8.34 -18.73 8.16
CA ILE A 41 7.12 -18.55 7.36
C ILE A 41 7.33 -18.84 5.86
N ALA A 42 8.55 -19.13 5.43
CA ALA A 42 8.91 -19.29 4.02
C ALA A 42 8.07 -20.34 3.27
N ASP A 43 7.74 -21.42 3.94
CA ASP A 43 6.94 -22.52 3.38
C ASP A 43 5.42 -22.34 3.59
N ARG A 44 4.98 -21.24 4.20
CA ARG A 44 3.57 -20.99 4.43
C ARG A 44 2.93 -20.31 3.21
N HIS A 45 1.71 -20.73 2.89
CA HIS A 45 0.94 -20.07 1.85
C HIS A 45 0.42 -18.72 2.33
N MET A 46 0.72 -17.68 1.56
CA MET A 46 0.13 -16.36 1.78
C MET A 46 -1.32 -16.32 1.27
N PRO A 47 -2.21 -15.56 1.92
CA PRO A 47 -3.57 -15.35 1.42
C PRO A 47 -3.54 -14.67 0.06
N ILE A 48 -4.54 -15.00 -0.75
CA ILE A 48 -4.75 -14.34 -2.04
C ILE A 48 -5.87 -13.32 -1.90
N HIS A 49 -5.55 -12.07 -2.14
CA HIS A 49 -6.53 -10.99 -2.21
C HIS A 49 -7.13 -10.92 -3.60
N VAL A 50 -8.46 -10.85 -3.69
CA VAL A 50 -9.19 -10.79 -4.95
C VAL A 50 -9.89 -9.43 -5.02
N VAL A 51 -9.52 -8.64 -6.02
CA VAL A 51 -10.06 -7.29 -6.19
C VAL A 51 -10.69 -7.14 -7.56
N GLU A 52 -11.94 -6.70 -7.61
CA GLU A 52 -12.60 -6.33 -8.87
C GLU A 52 -11.93 -5.11 -9.52
N LYS A 53 -11.65 -5.19 -10.81
CA LYS A 53 -10.96 -4.14 -11.56
C LYS A 53 -11.66 -3.84 -12.90
N LYS A 54 -11.57 -2.57 -13.28
CA LYS A 54 -11.88 -2.10 -14.64
C LYS A 54 -10.64 -2.33 -15.49
N ILE A 55 -10.60 -3.46 -16.20
CA ILE A 55 -9.44 -3.87 -16.98
C ILE A 55 -9.64 -3.41 -18.43
N PRO A 56 -8.82 -2.47 -18.94
CA PRO A 56 -8.86 -2.09 -20.35
C PRO A 56 -8.56 -3.30 -21.26
N TYR A 57 -9.30 -3.42 -22.34
CA TYR A 57 -9.13 -4.51 -23.29
C TYR A 57 -9.23 -4.01 -24.74
N MET A 58 -8.86 -4.86 -25.68
CA MET A 58 -9.06 -4.62 -27.10
C MET A 58 -10.36 -5.29 -27.55
N ASP A 59 -11.23 -4.55 -28.24
CA ASP A 59 -12.43 -5.12 -28.85
C ASP A 59 -12.07 -5.95 -30.12
N GLU A 60 -13.09 -6.62 -30.69
CA GLU A 60 -12.92 -7.42 -31.90
C GLU A 60 -12.46 -6.61 -33.13
N LYS A 61 -12.62 -5.28 -33.09
CA LYS A 61 -12.20 -4.34 -34.13
C LYS A 61 -10.80 -3.76 -33.88
N GLY A 62 -10.13 -4.15 -32.80
CA GLY A 62 -8.81 -3.66 -32.44
C GLY A 62 -8.81 -2.30 -31.73
N ASN A 63 -9.94 -1.79 -31.24
CA ASN A 63 -10.00 -0.55 -30.48
C ASN A 63 -9.77 -0.83 -29.00
N ARG A 64 -9.03 0.08 -28.34
CA ARG A 64 -8.84 0.03 -26.89
C ARG A 64 -10.07 0.53 -26.16
N VAL A 65 -10.71 -0.35 -25.41
CA VAL A 65 -11.88 -0.06 -24.59
C VAL A 65 -11.47 0.10 -23.13
N LYS A 66 -11.93 1.17 -22.49
CA LYS A 66 -11.85 1.37 -21.04
C LYS A 66 -13.23 1.09 -20.45
N PRO A 67 -13.44 0.01 -19.69
CA PRO A 67 -14.75 -0.32 -19.17
C PRO A 67 -15.20 0.67 -18.08
N GLU A 68 -16.48 0.98 -18.05
CA GLU A 68 -17.08 1.83 -17.02
C GLU A 68 -17.37 1.06 -15.73
N LYS A 69 -17.54 -0.25 -15.82
CA LYS A 69 -17.78 -1.16 -14.69
C LYS A 69 -16.66 -2.19 -14.60
N PRO A 70 -16.41 -2.77 -13.41
CA PRO A 70 -15.49 -3.89 -13.28
C PRO A 70 -15.86 -5.02 -14.24
N ASN A 71 -14.85 -5.58 -14.92
CA ASN A 71 -15.00 -6.64 -15.91
C ASN A 71 -14.02 -7.79 -15.71
N GLY A 72 -13.29 -7.79 -14.61
CA GLY A 72 -12.36 -8.84 -14.24
C GLY A 72 -11.83 -8.71 -12.82
N TYR A 73 -11.02 -9.68 -12.43
CA TYR A 73 -10.43 -9.75 -11.10
C TYR A 73 -8.91 -9.68 -11.18
N LYS A 74 -8.31 -8.95 -10.23
CA LYS A 74 -6.89 -8.98 -9.94
C LYS A 74 -6.65 -9.85 -8.71
N PHE A 75 -5.70 -10.76 -8.82
CA PHE A 75 -5.25 -11.62 -7.73
C PHE A 75 -3.88 -11.13 -7.29
N GLU A 76 -3.69 -10.91 -6.01
CA GLU A 76 -2.42 -10.46 -5.47
C GLU A 76 -2.18 -11.03 -4.06
N THR A 77 -0.90 -11.25 -3.74
CA THR A 77 -0.41 -11.49 -2.38
C THR A 77 0.27 -10.22 -1.90
N LEU A 78 0.13 -9.90 -0.63
CA LEU A 78 0.61 -8.64 -0.06
C LEU A 78 1.69 -8.90 0.99
N VAL A 79 2.77 -8.14 0.97
CA VAL A 79 3.86 -8.23 1.97
C VAL A 79 3.32 -8.00 3.39
N LEU A 80 2.27 -7.18 3.54
CA LEU A 80 1.65 -6.94 4.84
C LEU A 80 1.10 -8.23 5.50
N ASP A 81 0.73 -9.24 4.70
CA ASP A 81 0.25 -10.52 5.23
C ASP A 81 1.35 -11.28 5.97
N MET A 82 2.62 -11.07 5.59
CA MET A 82 3.77 -11.65 6.31
C MET A 82 3.80 -11.15 7.76
N VAL A 83 3.39 -9.91 8.01
CA VAL A 83 3.30 -9.35 9.37
C VAL A 83 2.25 -10.11 10.19
N HIS A 84 1.13 -10.50 9.57
CA HIS A 84 0.10 -11.31 10.24
C HIS A 84 0.52 -12.77 10.47
N MET A 85 1.49 -13.25 9.69
CA MET A 85 2.04 -14.60 9.85
C MET A 85 3.12 -14.68 10.93
N MET A 86 3.63 -13.54 11.38
CA MET A 86 4.62 -13.40 12.46
C MET A 86 3.95 -13.16 13.81
N ASN A 87 4.64 -13.52 14.89
CA ASN A 87 4.09 -13.38 16.24
C ASN A 87 4.10 -11.94 16.76
N ASP A 88 5.10 -11.14 16.32
CA ASP A 88 5.33 -9.79 16.78
C ASP A 88 5.63 -8.83 15.63
N CYS A 89 5.14 -7.59 15.77
CA CYS A 89 5.43 -6.48 14.88
C CYS A 89 5.52 -5.19 15.71
N ILE A 90 6.58 -4.44 15.51
CA ILE A 90 6.76 -3.13 16.14
C ILE A 90 6.55 -2.05 15.07
N PRO A 91 5.48 -1.24 15.17
CA PRO A 91 5.34 -0.07 14.32
C PRO A 91 6.35 1.00 14.72
N TYR A 92 7.03 1.57 13.74
CA TYR A 92 7.98 2.65 13.92
C TYR A 92 7.50 3.89 13.18
N GLU A 93 7.24 4.97 13.92
CA GLU A 93 6.79 6.23 13.34
C GLU A 93 7.95 6.97 12.68
N VAL A 94 7.72 7.46 11.48
CA VAL A 94 8.69 8.22 10.68
C VAL A 94 8.08 9.52 10.17
N VAL A 95 8.92 10.48 9.83
CA VAL A 95 8.50 11.69 9.13
C VAL A 95 8.31 11.33 7.66
N ARG A 96 7.05 11.24 7.21
CA ARG A 96 6.67 10.76 5.88
C ARG A 96 7.45 11.44 4.74
N GLU A 97 7.63 12.75 4.82
CA GLU A 97 8.30 13.56 3.80
C GLU A 97 9.80 13.23 3.66
N LYS A 98 10.38 12.61 4.70
CA LYS A 98 11.78 12.16 4.70
C LYS A 98 11.97 10.73 4.23
N GLU A 99 10.95 9.91 4.41
CA GLU A 99 11.07 8.45 4.23
C GLU A 99 10.26 7.91 3.04
N PHE A 100 9.44 8.74 2.38
CA PHE A 100 8.53 8.25 1.36
C PHE A 100 8.35 9.23 0.20
N ALA A 101 8.83 8.86 -0.99
CA ALA A 101 8.71 9.62 -2.23
C ALA A 101 8.16 8.74 -3.37
N PRO A 102 6.89 8.34 -3.33
CA PRO A 102 6.33 7.38 -4.27
C PRO A 102 6.14 7.97 -5.67
N ILE A 103 6.23 7.11 -6.68
CA ILE A 103 5.89 7.40 -8.07
C ILE A 103 4.81 6.42 -8.50
N LYS A 104 3.57 6.87 -8.54
CA LYS A 104 2.40 6.08 -8.93
C LYS A 104 1.66 6.65 -10.12
N ASN A 105 1.73 7.97 -10.29
CA ASN A 105 1.01 8.70 -11.32
C ASN A 105 1.99 9.36 -12.30
N ARG A 106 1.51 9.62 -13.51
CA ARG A 106 2.28 10.37 -14.51
C ARG A 106 2.49 11.81 -14.07
N ASP A 107 1.41 12.45 -13.59
CA ASP A 107 1.35 13.86 -13.25
C ASP A 107 0.62 14.04 -11.91
N GLY A 108 0.84 15.16 -11.21
CA GLY A 108 0.17 15.50 -9.95
C GLY A 108 0.76 14.78 -8.73
N VAL A 109 -0.11 14.36 -7.83
CA VAL A 109 0.29 13.69 -6.58
C VAL A 109 0.95 12.33 -6.88
N ASP A 110 2.00 12.00 -6.13
CA ASP A 110 2.77 10.78 -6.30
C ASP A 110 3.32 10.59 -7.72
N SER A 111 3.78 11.67 -8.33
CA SER A 111 4.42 11.70 -9.64
C SER A 111 5.95 11.80 -9.53
N ILE A 112 6.64 11.71 -10.66
CA ILE A 112 8.08 11.90 -10.71
C ILE A 112 8.50 13.30 -10.23
N ASP A 113 7.67 14.32 -10.49
CA ASP A 113 7.98 15.69 -10.09
C ASP A 113 7.88 15.86 -8.58
N THR A 114 6.79 15.38 -7.96
CA THR A 114 6.63 15.42 -6.50
C THR A 114 7.69 14.58 -5.78
N ALA A 115 8.08 13.43 -6.34
CA ALA A 115 9.16 12.62 -5.78
C ALA A 115 10.52 13.35 -5.85
N ARG A 116 10.82 14.04 -6.95
CA ARG A 116 12.04 14.86 -7.08
C ARG A 116 12.06 16.01 -6.09
N GLU A 117 10.95 16.69 -5.88
CA GLU A 117 10.82 17.76 -4.88
C GLU A 117 11.11 17.25 -3.47
N LEU A 118 10.53 16.12 -3.08
CA LEU A 118 10.78 15.48 -1.78
C LEU A 118 12.26 15.09 -1.61
N LEU A 119 12.86 14.47 -2.63
CA LEU A 119 14.26 14.07 -2.58
C LEU A 119 15.20 15.29 -2.47
N ARG A 120 14.96 16.35 -3.24
CA ARG A 120 15.73 17.61 -3.13
C ARG A 120 15.58 18.25 -1.75
N GLY A 121 14.34 18.26 -1.20
CA GLY A 121 14.07 18.73 0.15
C GLY A 121 14.83 17.97 1.24
N ASN A 122 15.15 16.71 0.97
CA ASN A 122 15.98 15.85 1.81
C ASN A 122 17.49 15.91 1.49
N GLY A 123 17.93 16.85 0.64
CA GLY A 123 19.34 17.06 0.32
C GLY A 123 19.91 16.11 -0.73
N VAL A 124 19.08 15.37 -1.44
CA VAL A 124 19.52 14.51 -2.55
C VAL A 124 19.78 15.36 -3.79
N LEU A 125 20.97 15.25 -4.35
CA LEU A 125 21.34 15.86 -5.62
C LEU A 125 20.79 14.99 -6.77
N LEU A 126 19.91 15.58 -7.59
CA LEU A 126 19.27 14.93 -8.74
C LEU A 126 19.63 15.62 -10.04
#